data_91bef576c9e9a1d96c127228ef02420a
#
_entry.id   91bef576c9e9a1d96c127228ef02420a
#
_cell.length_a   1.000
_cell.length_b   1.000
_cell.length_c   1.000
_cell.angle_alpha   90.00
_cell.angle_beta   90.00
_cell.angle_gamma   90.00
#
_symmetry.space_group_name_H-M   'P 1'
#
loop_
_entity.id
_entity.type
_entity.pdbx_description
1 polymer ?
#
loop_
_entity_poly.entity_id
_entity_poly.type
_entity_poly.pdbx_seq_one_letter_code
_entity_poly.pdbx_strand_id
1 'polypeptide(L)' 'MNEYQKKYQDQSIMQMSQGELLVLTFDEAIKSLKLAEFALEDKKYDKFEEAMKKCNMIIRYLRQTLDME' A
#
# COMPACT_ATOMS: atom_id res chain seq x y z
N MET A 1 -14.72 -15.65 -8.33
CA MET A 1 -15.09 -14.40 -7.70
C MET A 1 -15.99 -13.61 -8.63
N ASN A 2 -17.15 -13.24 -8.19
CA ASN A 2 -18.08 -12.62 -9.11
C ASN A 2 -17.86 -11.10 -9.18
N GLU A 3 -18.36 -10.52 -10.27
CA GLU A 3 -18.17 -9.11 -10.58
C GLU A 3 -18.80 -8.18 -9.55
N TYR A 4 -19.80 -8.66 -8.83
CA TYR A 4 -20.50 -7.86 -7.83
C TYR A 4 -19.61 -7.51 -6.64
N GLN A 5 -18.81 -8.45 -6.16
CA GLN A 5 -17.90 -8.21 -5.06
C GLN A 5 -16.82 -7.20 -5.45
N LYS A 6 -16.32 -7.30 -6.68
CA LYS A 6 -15.34 -6.37 -7.19
C LYS A 6 -15.89 -4.95 -7.29
N LYS A 7 -17.13 -4.84 -7.73
CA LYS A 7 -17.81 -3.54 -7.83
C LYS A 7 -17.98 -2.91 -6.44
N TYR A 8 -18.37 -3.71 -5.45
CA TYR A 8 -18.52 -3.22 -4.10
C TYR A 8 -17.21 -2.73 -3.51
N GLN A 9 -16.12 -3.45 -3.75
CA GLN A 9 -14.80 -3.03 -3.27
C GLN A 9 -14.37 -1.70 -3.90
N ASP A 10 -14.57 -1.56 -5.20
CA ASP A 10 -14.21 -0.34 -5.89
C ASP A 10 -15.01 0.87 -5.38
N GLN A 11 -16.31 0.68 -5.19
CA GLN A 11 -17.17 1.74 -4.64
C GLN A 11 -16.78 2.09 -3.22
N SER A 12 -16.43 1.09 -2.42
CA SER A 12 -16.00 1.31 -1.04
C SER A 12 -14.77 2.17 -0.97
N ILE A 13 -13.79 1.91 -1.83
CA ILE A 13 -12.56 2.70 -1.90
C ILE A 13 -12.86 4.13 -2.33
N MET A 14 -13.74 4.30 -3.33
CA MET A 14 -14.10 5.62 -3.81
C MET A 14 -14.85 6.45 -2.78
N GLN A 15 -15.54 5.81 -1.86
CA GLN A 15 -16.31 6.49 -0.82
C GLN A 15 -15.52 6.72 0.46
N MET A 16 -14.27 6.25 0.51
CA MET A 16 -13.45 6.43 1.70
C MET A 16 -13.12 7.90 1.92
N SER A 17 -13.15 8.32 3.17
CA SER A 17 -12.67 9.63 3.56
C SER A 17 -11.15 9.70 3.41
N GLN A 18 -10.61 10.92 3.40
CA GLN A 18 -9.16 11.11 3.31
C GLN A 18 -8.43 10.41 4.46
N GLY A 19 -9.00 10.47 5.67
CA GLY A 19 -8.41 9.77 6.82
C GLY A 19 -8.39 8.26 6.65
N GLU A 20 -9.49 7.70 6.14
CA GLU A 20 -9.57 6.27 5.88
C GLU A 20 -8.56 5.83 4.81
N LEU A 21 -8.38 6.64 3.78
CA LEU A 21 -7.38 6.36 2.75
C LEU A 21 -5.98 6.41 3.31
N LEU A 22 -5.70 7.33 4.22
CA LEU A 22 -4.39 7.41 4.89
C LEU A 22 -4.13 6.15 5.70
N VAL A 23 -5.12 5.70 6.48
CA VAL A 23 -4.97 4.47 7.26
C VAL A 23 -4.71 3.27 6.35
N LEU A 24 -5.46 3.15 5.26
CA LEU A 24 -5.27 2.08 4.30
C LEU A 24 -3.86 2.13 3.69
N THR A 25 -3.38 3.32 3.38
CA THR A 25 -2.05 3.50 2.81
C THR A 25 -0.96 3.10 3.82
N PHE A 26 -1.12 3.45 5.08
CA PHE A 26 -0.20 3.00 6.14
C PHE A 26 -0.19 1.48 6.27
N ASP A 27 -1.36 0.84 6.21
CA ASP A 27 -1.44 -0.62 6.26
C ASP A 27 -0.68 -1.26 5.11
N GLU A 28 -0.81 -0.71 3.92
CA GLU A 28 -0.09 -1.22 2.75
C GLU A 28 1.43 -1.02 2.90
N ALA A 29 1.84 0.09 3.48
CA ALA A 29 3.25 0.33 3.75
C ALA A 29 3.81 -0.71 4.73
N ILE A 30 3.08 -0.99 5.80
CA ILE A 30 3.49 -2.00 6.78
C ILE A 30 3.59 -3.38 6.14
N LYS A 31 2.62 -3.75 5.33
CA LYS A 31 2.63 -5.03 4.62
C LYS A 31 3.84 -5.12 3.68
N SER A 32 4.14 -4.05 2.97
CA SER A 32 5.28 -4.02 2.06
C SER A 32 6.61 -4.18 2.81
N LEU A 33 6.72 -3.56 3.98
CA LEU A 33 7.92 -3.69 4.82
C LEU A 33 8.08 -5.12 5.32
N LYS A 34 6.99 -5.77 5.72
CA LYS A 34 7.04 -7.17 6.15
C LYS A 34 7.46 -8.09 5.01
N LEU A 35 6.94 -7.85 3.82
CA LEU A 35 7.33 -8.63 2.65
C LEU A 35 8.81 -8.43 2.32
N ALA A 36 9.31 -7.22 2.44
CA ALA A 36 10.72 -6.93 2.25
C ALA A 36 11.58 -7.67 3.27
N GLU A 37 11.15 -7.69 4.52
CA GLU A 37 11.85 -8.39 5.59
C GLU A 37 11.94 -9.90 5.29
N PHE A 38 10.82 -10.52 4.93
CA PHE A 38 10.79 -11.95 4.58
C PHE A 38 11.65 -12.23 3.34
N ALA A 39 11.59 -11.38 2.34
CA ALA A 39 12.39 -11.56 1.15
C ALA A 39 13.88 -11.46 1.45
N LEU A 40 14.26 -10.57 2.34
CA LEU A 40 15.65 -10.44 2.77
C LEU A 40 16.13 -11.67 3.53
N GLU A 41 15.31 -12.19 4.42
CA GLU A 41 15.62 -13.41 5.17
C GLU A 41 15.81 -14.61 4.24
N ASP A 42 14.98 -14.71 3.20
CA ASP A 42 15.05 -15.77 2.21
C ASP A 42 16.11 -15.51 1.14
N LYS A 43 16.83 -14.39 1.23
CA LYS A 43 17.84 -13.96 0.26
C LYS A 43 17.28 -13.79 -1.14
N LYS A 44 16.01 -13.42 -1.26
CA LYS A 44 15.35 -13.13 -2.53
C LYS A 44 15.44 -11.63 -2.79
N TYR A 45 16.58 -11.19 -3.27
CA TYR A 45 16.88 -9.77 -3.39
C TYR A 45 16.01 -9.06 -4.41
N ASP A 46 15.59 -9.75 -5.47
CA ASP A 46 14.67 -9.18 -6.46
C ASP A 46 13.34 -8.81 -5.84
N LYS A 47 12.79 -9.71 -5.02
CA LYS A 47 11.52 -9.46 -4.33
C LYS A 47 11.68 -8.39 -3.27
N PHE A 48 12.83 -8.36 -2.60
CA PHE A 48 13.16 -7.31 -1.65
C PHE A 48 13.14 -5.95 -2.32
N GLU A 49 13.79 -5.82 -3.49
CA GLU A 49 13.80 -4.56 -4.24
C GLU A 49 12.39 -4.12 -4.63
N GLU A 50 11.57 -5.05 -5.12
CA GLU A 50 10.19 -4.74 -5.51
C GLU A 50 9.39 -4.22 -4.32
N ALA A 51 9.52 -4.88 -3.16
CA ALA A 51 8.82 -4.47 -1.96
C ALA A 51 9.29 -3.10 -1.48
N MET A 52 10.58 -2.83 -1.56
CA MET A 52 11.14 -1.52 -1.18
C MET A 52 10.69 -0.42 -2.14
N LYS A 53 10.63 -0.69 -3.43
CA LYS A 53 10.11 0.27 -4.40
C LYS A 53 8.67 0.62 -4.11
N LYS A 54 7.85 -0.39 -3.82
CA LYS A 54 6.45 -0.18 -3.47
C LYS A 54 6.33 0.65 -2.20
N CYS A 55 7.12 0.33 -1.19
CA CYS A 55 7.14 1.09 0.05
C CYS A 55 7.50 2.55 -0.19
N ASN A 56 8.51 2.80 -1.01
CA ASN A 56 8.93 4.16 -1.35
C ASN A 56 7.83 4.94 -2.05
N MET A 57 7.10 4.29 -2.97
CA MET A 57 5.96 4.92 -3.65
C MET A 57 4.88 5.32 -2.66
N ILE A 58 4.58 4.45 -1.71
CA ILE A 58 3.57 4.72 -0.69
C ILE A 58 4.01 5.89 0.19
N ILE A 59 5.28 5.92 0.60
CA ILE A 59 5.82 7.01 1.41
C ILE A 59 5.75 8.32 0.65
N ARG A 60 6.07 8.33 -0.64
CA ARG A 60 5.95 9.53 -1.47
C ARG A 60 4.51 10.02 -1.52
N TYR A 61 3.58 9.11 -1.69
CA TYR A 61 2.16 9.45 -1.71
C TYR A 61 1.74 10.10 -0.40
N LEU A 62 2.15 9.52 0.72
CA LEU A 62 1.84 10.07 2.04
C LEU A 62 2.43 11.46 2.23
N ARG A 63 3.67 11.66 1.81
CA ARG A 63 4.31 12.97 1.92
C ARG A 63 3.58 14.03 1.11
N GLN A 64 3.20 13.70 -0.12
CA GLN A 64 2.45 14.63 -0.97
C GLN A 64 1.10 14.97 -0.35
N THR A 65 0.43 13.98 0.24
CA THR A 65 -0.87 14.19 0.85
C THR A 65 -0.76 15.09 2.09
N LEU A 66 0.29 14.91 2.89
CA LEU A 66 0.51 15.70 4.10
C LEU A 66 1.00 17.12 3.80
N ASP A 67 1.68 17.32 2.68
CA ASP A 67 2.17 18.63 2.28
C ASP A 67 1.10 19.52 1.64
N MET A 68 -0.06 18.97 1.36
CA MET A 68 -1.16 19.73 0.75
C MET A 68 -1.95 20.49 1.81
N GLU A 69 -1.41 21.58 2.24
CA GLU A 69 -2.15 22.52 3.07
C GLU A 69 -2.60 23.73 2.26
#